data_c37e83eb75d44bedda6daf67e9a6b9ce
#
_entry.id   c37e83eb75d44bedda6daf67e9a6b9ce
#
_cell.length_a   1.000
_cell.length_b   1.000
_cell.length_c   1.000
_cell.angle_alpha   90.00
_cell.angle_beta   90.00
_cell.angle_gamma   90.00
#
_symmetry.space_group_name_H-M   'P 1'
#
loop_
_entity.id
_entity.type
_entity.pdbx_description
1 polymer ?
#
loop_
_entity_poly.entity_id
_entity_poly.type
_entity_poly.pdbx_seq_one_letter_code
_entity_poly.pdbx_strand_id
1 'polypeptide(L)'
;MARLANIGLDADDNANTTRRLLLLLESAPLLGAAAHRAGLAALLDAYLAADRKDRRPPRFLLNDVVRYWRTICVDFEGKAREGDERKWALRHAKLRTSRAMLFAGGLLPVLECHHVVADAVPGLLLEQFTLPPTDRLAAAFLAYDAADAGARTFGAYDRFLGLLDDPEARGELERLTRDEAIGSPVFQTARRLGREVQQGLLALLFEREPLRRLIRQYGVF
;
A
#
# COMPACT_ATOMS: atom_id res chain seq x y z
N MET A 1 17.31 12.04 7.94
CA MET A 1 17.33 10.69 8.55
C MET A 1 16.98 10.71 10.04
N ALA A 2 17.58 11.54 10.91
CA ALA A 2 17.33 11.47 12.36
C ALA A 2 15.85 11.50 12.79
N ARG A 3 14.97 12.29 12.16
CA ARG A 3 13.54 12.32 12.47
C ARG A 3 12.76 11.09 11.98
N LEU A 4 13.25 10.39 10.95
CA LEU A 4 12.62 9.18 10.44
C LEU A 4 12.90 7.95 11.32
N ALA A 5 13.87 8.03 12.24
CA ALA A 5 14.25 6.95 13.15
C ALA A 5 13.47 6.94 14.48
N ASN A 6 12.51 7.85 14.69
CA ASN A 6 11.72 7.93 15.93
C ASN A 6 10.61 6.84 16.02
N ILE A 7 10.92 5.64 15.57
CA ILE A 7 9.96 4.52 15.51
C ILE A 7 9.53 4.13 16.92
N GLY A 8 8.21 4.17 17.17
CA GLY A 8 7.63 3.77 18.46
C GLY A 8 7.89 4.71 19.64
N LEU A 9 8.42 5.91 19.39
CA LEU A 9 8.60 6.94 20.42
C LEU A 9 7.40 7.89 20.45
N ASP A 10 7.16 8.53 21.60
CA ASP A 10 6.04 9.49 21.79
C ASP A 10 6.09 10.67 20.81
N ALA A 11 7.27 11.03 20.33
CA ALA A 11 7.48 12.08 19.33
C ALA A 11 7.20 11.63 17.88
N ASP A 12 6.80 10.39 17.64
CA ASP A 12 6.54 9.84 16.31
C ASP A 12 5.14 10.19 15.83
N ASP A 13 5.03 11.20 15.00
CA ASP A 13 3.76 11.69 14.45
C ASP A 13 3.36 10.99 13.14
N ASN A 14 2.11 11.23 12.70
CA ASN A 14 1.58 10.69 11.45
C ASN A 14 2.35 11.18 10.21
N ALA A 15 2.93 12.39 10.25
CA ALA A 15 3.71 12.91 9.13
C ALA A 15 5.03 12.14 8.98
N ASN A 16 5.70 11.81 10.07
CA ASN A 16 6.90 10.98 10.06
C ASN A 16 6.61 9.57 9.58
N THR A 17 5.55 8.93 10.13
CA THR A 17 5.08 7.62 9.69
C THR A 17 4.80 7.63 8.19
N THR A 18 4.04 8.61 7.68
CA THR A 18 3.73 8.74 6.26
C THR A 18 4.99 8.82 5.40
N ARG A 19 5.96 9.67 5.78
CA ARG A 19 7.22 9.84 5.02
C ARG A 19 8.05 8.55 4.99
N ARG A 20 8.12 7.83 6.11
CA ARG A 20 8.81 6.52 6.17
C ARG A 20 8.16 5.52 5.24
N LEU A 21 6.83 5.42 5.31
CA LEU A 21 6.11 4.45 4.50
C LEU A 21 6.14 4.80 3.01
N LEU A 22 6.06 6.07 2.63
CA LEU A 22 6.26 6.49 1.24
C LEU A 22 7.66 6.10 0.73
N LEU A 23 8.70 6.29 1.56
CA LEU A 23 10.05 5.87 1.21
C LEU A 23 10.14 4.36 1.01
N LEU A 24 9.55 3.55 1.90
CA LEU A 24 9.59 2.09 1.79
C LEU A 24 8.71 1.55 0.67
N LEU A 25 7.50 2.07 0.52
CA LEU A 25 6.47 1.43 -0.29
C LEU A 25 6.51 1.82 -1.77
N GLU A 26 6.83 3.08 -2.09
CA GLU A 26 6.67 3.60 -3.46
C GLU A 26 7.87 4.40 -3.98
N SER A 27 8.96 4.55 -3.22
CA SER A 27 10.08 5.32 -3.73
C SER A 27 10.89 4.55 -4.78
N ALA A 28 11.35 5.28 -5.79
CA ALA A 28 12.27 4.78 -6.79
C ALA A 28 13.42 5.77 -6.99
N PRO A 29 14.66 5.30 -7.16
CA PRO A 29 15.78 6.20 -7.38
C PRO A 29 15.76 6.77 -8.80
N LEU A 30 15.75 8.09 -8.93
CA LEU A 30 16.03 8.76 -10.21
C LEU A 30 17.53 8.74 -10.51
N LEU A 31 18.36 8.90 -9.47
CA LEU A 31 19.82 8.84 -9.50
C LEU A 31 20.29 8.19 -8.20
N GLY A 32 21.50 7.61 -8.21
CA GLY A 32 22.13 7.10 -6.99
C GLY A 32 21.43 5.88 -6.39
N ALA A 33 21.14 4.86 -7.18
CA ALA A 33 20.46 3.63 -6.72
C ALA A 33 21.13 2.99 -5.49
N ALA A 34 22.46 3.04 -5.37
CA ALA A 34 23.17 2.54 -4.20
C ALA A 34 22.84 3.34 -2.93
N ALA A 35 22.76 4.67 -3.03
CA ALA A 35 22.39 5.54 -1.91
C ALA A 35 20.93 5.34 -1.49
N HIS A 36 20.03 5.17 -2.46
CA HIS A 36 18.63 4.83 -2.20
C HIS A 36 18.51 3.50 -1.46
N ARG A 37 19.17 2.44 -1.96
CA ARG A 37 19.18 1.12 -1.31
C ARG A 37 19.77 1.19 0.11
N ALA A 38 20.86 1.94 0.31
CA ALA A 38 21.42 2.15 1.64
C ALA A 38 20.46 2.89 2.58
N GLY A 39 19.71 3.86 2.06
CA GLY A 39 18.65 4.56 2.80
C GLY A 39 17.51 3.65 3.23
N LEU A 40 17.06 2.76 2.34
CA LEU A 40 16.05 1.73 2.66
C LEU A 40 16.57 0.76 3.73
N ALA A 41 17.81 0.27 3.58
CA ALA A 41 18.44 -0.63 4.55
C ALA A 41 18.52 0.01 5.94
N ALA A 42 19.01 1.24 6.04
CA ALA A 42 19.11 1.96 7.31
C ALA A 42 17.76 2.18 7.99
N LEU A 43 16.68 2.40 7.21
CA LEU A 43 15.34 2.55 7.74
C LEU A 43 14.78 1.20 8.22
N LEU A 44 15.00 0.14 7.48
CA LEU A 44 14.60 -1.24 7.88
C LEU A 44 15.36 -1.67 9.13
N ASP A 45 16.66 -1.41 9.22
CA ASP A 45 17.45 -1.70 10.42
C ASP A 45 16.91 -0.97 11.65
N ALA A 46 16.44 0.28 11.50
CA ALA A 46 15.82 1.03 12.59
C ALA A 46 14.50 0.38 13.05
N TYR A 47 13.66 -0.13 12.13
CA TYR A 47 12.46 -0.89 12.47
C TYR A 47 12.79 -2.20 13.19
N LEU A 48 13.76 -2.94 12.70
CA LEU A 48 14.17 -4.22 13.29
C LEU A 48 14.85 -4.06 14.64
N ALA A 49 15.59 -2.96 14.84
CA ALA A 49 16.20 -2.63 16.14
C ALA A 49 15.17 -2.20 17.19
N ALA A 50 14.06 -1.58 16.77
CA ALA A 50 12.97 -1.20 17.66
C ALA A 50 12.15 -2.42 18.13
N ASP A 51 12.16 -3.51 17.36
CA ASP A 51 11.43 -4.74 17.68
C ASP A 51 12.31 -5.73 18.49
N ARG A 52 11.69 -6.74 19.10
CA ARG A 52 12.46 -7.83 19.71
C ARG A 52 13.06 -8.73 18.61
N LYS A 53 14.31 -9.15 18.77
CA LYS A 53 15.07 -9.91 17.77
C LYS A 53 14.40 -11.22 17.28
N ASP A 54 13.52 -11.81 18.08
CA ASP A 54 12.83 -13.06 17.78
C ASP A 54 11.41 -12.85 17.20
N ARG A 55 10.92 -11.60 17.12
CA ARG A 55 9.58 -11.32 16.63
C ARG A 55 9.52 -11.30 15.10
N ARG A 56 8.70 -12.21 14.58
CA ARG A 56 8.37 -12.33 13.15
C ARG A 56 6.85 -12.45 13.01
N PRO A 57 6.20 -11.61 12.23
CA PRO A 57 6.70 -10.45 11.48
C PRO A 57 7.09 -9.28 12.40
N PRO A 58 7.91 -8.32 11.90
CA PRO A 58 8.30 -7.11 12.62
C PRO A 58 7.07 -6.26 12.97
N ARG A 59 6.79 -6.09 14.26
CA ARG A 59 5.52 -5.51 14.74
C ARG A 59 5.40 -4.02 14.50
N PHE A 60 6.48 -3.27 14.72
CA PHE A 60 6.47 -1.83 14.48
C PHE A 60 6.25 -1.53 13.00
N LEU A 61 6.92 -2.26 12.10
CA LEU A 61 6.73 -2.08 10.66
C LEU A 61 5.31 -2.47 10.23
N LEU A 62 4.79 -3.61 10.73
CA LEU A 62 3.42 -4.04 10.47
C LEU A 62 2.40 -2.99 10.90
N ASN A 63 2.53 -2.49 12.13
CA ASN A 63 1.64 -1.47 12.66
C ASN A 63 1.71 -0.16 11.87
N ASP A 64 2.92 0.26 11.46
CA ASP A 64 3.08 1.49 10.68
C ASP A 64 2.49 1.36 9.27
N VAL A 65 2.60 0.19 8.61
CA VAL A 65 1.92 -0.08 7.32
C VAL A 65 0.40 0.06 7.47
N VAL A 66 -0.17 -0.51 8.53
CA VAL A 66 -1.62 -0.41 8.80
C VAL A 66 -2.02 1.02 9.19
N ARG A 67 -1.22 1.68 10.03
CA ARG A 67 -1.44 3.08 10.44
C ARG A 67 -1.41 4.02 9.23
N TYR A 68 -0.47 3.81 8.32
CA TYR A 68 -0.39 4.56 7.06
C TYR A 68 -1.69 4.43 6.25
N TRP A 69 -2.19 3.21 6.05
CA TRP A 69 -3.45 2.98 5.35
C TRP A 69 -4.63 3.69 6.03
N ARG A 70 -4.74 3.56 7.36
CA ARG A 70 -5.79 4.24 8.13
C ARG A 70 -5.69 5.75 8.05
N THR A 71 -4.47 6.30 8.09
CA THR A 71 -4.22 7.74 7.94
C THR A 71 -4.72 8.26 6.58
N ILE A 72 -4.47 7.54 5.50
CA ILE A 72 -4.96 7.89 4.17
C ILE A 72 -6.49 7.87 4.11
N CYS A 73 -7.13 6.86 4.71
CA CYS A 73 -8.58 6.75 4.76
C CYS A 73 -9.21 7.90 5.57
N VAL A 74 -8.63 8.22 6.72
CA VAL A 74 -9.10 9.33 7.58
C VAL A 74 -8.89 10.69 6.90
N ASP A 75 -7.75 10.91 6.25
CA ASP A 75 -7.48 12.14 5.49
C ASP A 75 -8.47 12.32 4.33
N PHE A 76 -8.83 11.23 3.66
CA PHE A 76 -9.85 11.27 2.61
C PHE A 76 -11.22 11.74 3.14
N GLU A 77 -11.69 11.15 4.25
CA GLU A 77 -12.96 11.53 4.87
C GLU A 77 -12.89 12.95 5.52
N GLY A 78 -11.75 13.31 6.10
CA GLY A 78 -11.52 14.63 6.71
C GLY A 78 -11.67 15.76 5.71
N LYS A 79 -11.05 15.62 4.53
CA LYS A 79 -11.15 16.61 3.46
C LYS A 79 -12.58 16.83 2.95
N ALA A 80 -13.37 15.77 2.89
CA ALA A 80 -14.78 15.88 2.55
C ALA A 80 -15.58 16.67 3.59
N ARG A 81 -15.26 16.52 4.90
CA ARG A 81 -15.91 17.27 5.99
C ARG A 81 -15.51 18.73 6.04
N GLU A 82 -14.29 19.07 5.67
CA GLU A 82 -13.79 20.45 5.63
C GLU A 82 -14.33 21.25 4.43
N GLY A 83 -15.21 20.65 3.62
CA GLY A 83 -15.81 21.29 2.44
C GLY A 83 -14.89 21.34 1.22
N ASP A 84 -13.72 20.68 1.27
CA ASP A 84 -12.88 20.49 0.08
C ASP A 84 -13.36 19.28 -0.72
N GLU A 85 -14.52 19.43 -1.35
CA GLU A 85 -15.08 18.41 -2.24
C GLU A 85 -14.37 18.33 -3.60
N ARG A 86 -13.49 19.29 -3.91
CA ARG A 86 -12.70 19.28 -5.14
C ARG A 86 -11.88 18.01 -5.21
N LYS A 87 -11.88 17.38 -6.38
CA LYS A 87 -11.18 16.12 -6.64
C LYS A 87 -11.68 14.93 -5.80
N TRP A 88 -12.89 15.01 -5.23
CA TRP A 88 -13.43 13.93 -4.41
C TRP A 88 -13.49 12.61 -5.21
N ALA A 89 -14.05 12.65 -6.43
CA ALA A 89 -14.18 11.47 -7.27
C ALA A 89 -12.82 10.86 -7.64
N LEU A 90 -11.82 11.69 -7.99
CA LEU A 90 -10.47 11.23 -8.28
C LEU A 90 -9.79 10.63 -7.03
N ARG A 91 -9.91 11.29 -5.87
CA ARG A 91 -9.35 10.78 -4.61
C ARG A 91 -9.98 9.43 -4.23
N HIS A 92 -11.31 9.32 -4.35
CA HIS A 92 -12.04 8.08 -4.10
C HIS A 92 -11.57 6.95 -5.04
N ALA A 93 -11.46 7.23 -6.33
CA ALA A 93 -10.99 6.26 -7.32
C ALA A 93 -9.57 5.77 -7.00
N LYS A 94 -8.63 6.70 -6.71
CA LYS A 94 -7.24 6.36 -6.32
C LYS A 94 -7.18 5.58 -5.01
N LEU A 95 -8.04 5.89 -4.04
CA LEU A 95 -8.08 5.16 -2.76
C LEU A 95 -8.43 3.68 -2.98
N ARG A 96 -9.41 3.41 -3.85
CA ARG A 96 -9.90 2.06 -4.15
C ARG A 96 -9.01 1.26 -5.11
N THR A 97 -8.03 1.89 -5.74
CA THR A 97 -7.13 1.29 -6.72
C THR A 97 -5.67 1.43 -6.28
N SER A 98 -4.98 2.48 -6.73
CA SER A 98 -3.54 2.65 -6.52
C SER A 98 -3.12 2.58 -5.04
N ARG A 99 -3.90 3.19 -4.14
CA ARG A 99 -3.56 3.18 -2.71
C ARG A 99 -3.82 1.82 -2.05
N ALA A 100 -4.87 1.11 -2.47
CA ALA A 100 -5.11 -0.27 -2.02
C ALA A 100 -4.03 -1.23 -2.51
N MET A 101 -3.58 -1.10 -3.78
CA MET A 101 -2.46 -1.87 -4.33
C MET A 101 -1.16 -1.59 -3.57
N LEU A 102 -0.87 -0.30 -3.30
CA LEU A 102 0.30 0.11 -2.54
C LEU A 102 0.30 -0.48 -1.13
N PHE A 103 -0.83 -0.39 -0.42
CA PHE A 103 -1.00 -0.97 0.91
C PHE A 103 -0.77 -2.47 0.92
N ALA A 104 -1.45 -3.21 0.03
CA ALA A 104 -1.30 -4.66 -0.05
C ALA A 104 0.13 -5.07 -0.40
N GLY A 105 0.77 -4.38 -1.38
CA GLY A 105 2.17 -4.61 -1.75
C GLY A 105 3.17 -4.25 -0.64
N GLY A 106 2.78 -3.45 0.34
CA GLY A 106 3.58 -3.16 1.54
C GLY A 106 3.32 -4.15 2.67
N LEU A 107 2.09 -4.63 2.81
CA LEU A 107 1.69 -5.57 3.87
C LEU A 107 2.28 -6.97 3.66
N LEU A 108 2.25 -7.46 2.43
CA LEU A 108 2.66 -8.83 2.07
C LEU A 108 4.10 -9.16 2.49
N PRO A 109 5.13 -8.38 2.13
CA PRO A 109 6.51 -8.69 2.53
C PRO A 109 6.70 -8.75 4.05
N VAL A 110 5.96 -7.91 4.78
CA VAL A 110 6.03 -7.90 6.25
C VAL A 110 5.43 -9.18 6.83
N LEU A 111 4.30 -9.64 6.29
CA LEU A 111 3.68 -10.90 6.72
C LEU A 111 4.55 -12.12 6.37
N GLU A 112 5.20 -12.10 5.21
CA GLU A 112 6.11 -13.18 4.74
C GLU A 112 7.33 -13.37 5.64
N CYS A 113 7.74 -12.36 6.42
CA CYS A 113 8.77 -12.51 7.45
C CYS A 113 8.45 -13.61 8.47
N HIS A 114 7.19 -14.03 8.59
CA HIS A 114 6.80 -15.18 9.43
C HIS A 114 7.46 -16.50 9.00
N HIS A 115 7.70 -16.66 7.71
CA HIS A 115 8.16 -17.92 7.12
C HIS A 115 9.69 -18.05 7.06
N VAL A 116 10.44 -16.99 7.37
CA VAL A 116 11.91 -17.00 7.29
C VAL A 116 12.54 -16.93 8.68
N VAL A 117 13.80 -17.39 8.80
CA VAL A 117 14.57 -17.25 10.03
C VAL A 117 14.90 -15.77 10.31
N ALA A 118 15.09 -15.43 11.57
CA ALA A 118 15.27 -14.04 11.99
C ALA A 118 16.40 -13.32 11.23
N ASP A 119 17.51 -13.99 11.00
CA ASP A 119 18.69 -13.44 10.31
C ASP A 119 18.43 -13.18 8.81
N ALA A 120 17.42 -13.81 8.21
CA ALA A 120 17.06 -13.59 6.81
C ALA A 120 16.06 -12.42 6.62
N VAL A 121 15.41 -11.96 7.68
CA VAL A 121 14.38 -10.89 7.61
C VAL A 121 14.90 -9.59 7.01
N PRO A 122 16.10 -9.05 7.40
CA PRO A 122 16.59 -7.80 6.81
C PRO A 122 16.80 -7.91 5.30
N GLY A 123 17.37 -9.02 4.84
CA GLY A 123 17.61 -9.29 3.42
C GLY A 123 16.31 -9.39 2.63
N LEU A 124 15.33 -10.17 3.13
CA LEU A 124 14.01 -10.30 2.52
C LEU A 124 13.33 -8.95 2.36
N LEU A 125 13.23 -8.16 3.43
CA LEU A 125 12.56 -6.86 3.39
C LEU A 125 13.26 -5.89 2.44
N LEU A 126 14.59 -5.84 2.45
CA LEU A 126 15.35 -4.97 1.57
C LEU A 126 15.16 -5.34 0.09
N GLU A 127 15.18 -6.63 -0.22
CA GLU A 127 14.91 -7.12 -1.57
C GLU A 127 13.50 -6.73 -2.01
N GLN A 128 12.51 -7.04 -1.21
CA GLN A 128 11.11 -6.76 -1.51
C GLN A 128 10.83 -5.25 -1.66
N PHE A 129 11.35 -4.41 -0.77
CA PHE A 129 11.08 -2.97 -0.86
C PHE A 129 11.93 -2.24 -1.91
N THR A 130 12.88 -2.90 -2.55
CA THR A 130 13.52 -2.39 -3.78
C THR A 130 12.70 -2.67 -5.06
N LEU A 131 11.73 -3.58 -4.99
CA LEU A 131 10.83 -3.87 -6.10
C LEU A 131 9.66 -2.87 -6.15
N PRO A 132 9.11 -2.58 -7.33
CA PRO A 132 7.84 -1.87 -7.46
C PRO A 132 6.70 -2.57 -6.67
N PRO A 133 5.72 -1.82 -6.14
CA PRO A 133 4.57 -2.42 -5.45
C PRO A 133 3.80 -3.44 -6.29
N THR A 134 3.71 -3.21 -7.60
CA THR A 134 3.08 -4.11 -8.58
C THR A 134 3.80 -5.44 -8.67
N ASP A 135 5.13 -5.45 -8.69
CA ASP A 135 5.94 -6.66 -8.82
C ASP A 135 5.82 -7.52 -7.55
N ARG A 136 5.82 -6.88 -6.37
CA ARG A 136 5.57 -7.56 -5.10
C ARG A 136 4.21 -8.26 -5.08
N LEU A 137 3.17 -7.56 -5.57
CA LEU A 137 1.82 -8.13 -5.66
C LEU A 137 1.73 -9.24 -6.70
N ALA A 138 2.33 -9.08 -7.87
CA ALA A 138 2.36 -10.10 -8.92
C ALA A 138 3.03 -11.38 -8.41
N ALA A 139 4.19 -11.25 -7.75
CA ALA A 139 4.88 -12.37 -7.15
C ALA A 139 4.01 -13.08 -6.09
N ALA A 140 3.30 -12.32 -5.24
CA ALA A 140 2.41 -12.91 -4.25
C ALA A 140 1.21 -13.63 -4.87
N PHE A 141 0.56 -13.06 -5.90
CA PHE A 141 -0.52 -13.75 -6.61
C PHE A 141 -0.07 -15.09 -7.19
N LEU A 142 1.16 -15.17 -7.70
CA LEU A 142 1.73 -16.42 -8.21
C LEU A 142 2.10 -17.39 -7.08
N ALA A 143 2.77 -16.91 -6.05
CA ALA A 143 3.25 -17.74 -4.93
C ALA A 143 2.10 -18.38 -4.13
N TYR A 144 0.95 -17.70 -4.05
CA TYR A 144 -0.22 -18.18 -3.32
C TYR A 144 -1.32 -18.79 -4.20
N ASP A 145 -0.96 -19.24 -5.40
CA ASP A 145 -1.88 -19.90 -6.35
C ASP A 145 -3.16 -19.10 -6.61
N ALA A 146 -3.00 -17.81 -6.84
CA ALA A 146 -4.08 -16.87 -7.12
C ALA A 146 -3.89 -16.14 -8.47
N ALA A 147 -3.21 -16.77 -9.43
CA ALA A 147 -2.84 -16.17 -10.71
C ALA A 147 -4.02 -15.57 -11.47
N ASP A 148 -5.16 -16.27 -11.53
CA ASP A 148 -6.37 -15.77 -12.21
C ASP A 148 -6.94 -14.51 -11.53
N ALA A 149 -6.94 -14.47 -10.19
CA ALA A 149 -7.34 -13.28 -9.44
C ALA A 149 -6.34 -12.13 -9.69
N GLY A 150 -5.05 -12.44 -9.75
CA GLY A 150 -3.98 -11.51 -10.12
C GLY A 150 -4.21 -10.92 -11.51
N ALA A 151 -4.42 -11.74 -12.53
CA ALA A 151 -4.66 -11.30 -13.90
C ALA A 151 -5.86 -10.33 -13.99
N ARG A 152 -6.97 -10.64 -13.32
CA ARG A 152 -8.13 -9.74 -13.25
C ARG A 152 -7.81 -8.43 -12.52
N THR A 153 -7.08 -8.51 -11.40
CA THR A 153 -6.68 -7.34 -10.60
C THR A 153 -5.80 -6.39 -11.42
N PHE A 154 -4.77 -6.91 -12.05
CA PHE A 154 -3.87 -6.10 -12.87
C PHE A 154 -4.54 -5.58 -14.13
N GLY A 155 -5.40 -6.37 -14.79
CA GLY A 155 -6.20 -5.90 -15.91
C GLY A 155 -7.16 -4.78 -15.54
N ALA A 156 -7.76 -4.81 -14.35
CA ALA A 156 -8.59 -3.72 -13.85
C ALA A 156 -7.73 -2.49 -13.50
N TYR A 157 -6.57 -2.70 -12.91
CA TYR A 157 -5.64 -1.62 -12.56
C TYR A 157 -5.07 -0.92 -13.81
N ASP A 158 -4.70 -1.68 -14.82
CA ASP A 158 -4.21 -1.16 -16.11
C ASP A 158 -5.28 -0.27 -16.79
N ARG A 159 -6.52 -0.76 -16.88
CA ARG A 159 -7.65 0.05 -17.39
C ARG A 159 -7.89 1.32 -16.56
N PHE A 160 -7.68 1.26 -15.25
CA PHE A 160 -7.76 2.43 -14.39
C PHE A 160 -6.65 3.45 -14.67
N LEU A 161 -5.43 2.99 -14.91
CA LEU A 161 -4.32 3.87 -15.32
C LEU A 161 -4.61 4.51 -16.68
N GLY A 162 -5.11 3.75 -17.66
CA GLY A 162 -5.56 4.29 -18.95
C GLY A 162 -6.65 5.36 -18.81
N LEU A 163 -7.58 5.18 -17.84
CA LEU A 163 -8.58 6.22 -17.55
C LEU A 163 -7.95 7.50 -16.98
N LEU A 164 -6.86 7.38 -16.22
CA LEU A 164 -6.14 8.55 -15.68
C LEU A 164 -5.21 9.21 -16.71
N ASP A 165 -4.76 8.47 -17.72
CA ASP A 165 -3.95 8.98 -18.80
C ASP A 165 -4.79 9.75 -19.84
N ASP A 166 -6.10 9.52 -19.89
CA ASP A 166 -7.04 10.31 -20.67
C ASP A 166 -7.28 11.67 -19.99
N PRO A 167 -6.88 12.79 -20.61
CA PRO A 167 -7.01 14.11 -20.00
C PRO A 167 -8.47 14.54 -19.75
N GLU A 168 -9.42 14.10 -20.59
CA GLU A 168 -10.84 14.44 -20.45
C GLU A 168 -11.45 13.68 -19.28
N ALA A 169 -11.25 12.37 -19.21
CA ALA A 169 -11.73 11.53 -18.13
C ALA A 169 -11.12 11.94 -16.79
N ARG A 170 -9.81 12.19 -16.76
CA ARG A 170 -9.13 12.69 -15.57
C ARG A 170 -9.66 14.06 -15.14
N GLY A 171 -9.80 14.99 -16.08
CA GLY A 171 -10.34 16.33 -15.84
C GLY A 171 -11.78 16.27 -15.31
N GLU A 172 -12.60 15.33 -15.79
CA GLU A 172 -13.95 15.11 -15.24
C GLU A 172 -13.86 14.63 -13.79
N LEU A 173 -13.07 13.60 -13.49
CA LEU A 173 -12.89 13.11 -12.11
C LEU A 173 -12.34 14.18 -11.15
N GLU A 174 -11.54 15.14 -11.64
CA GLU A 174 -11.01 16.24 -10.83
C GLU A 174 -12.06 17.29 -10.47
N ARG A 175 -13.08 17.46 -11.32
CA ARG A 175 -14.13 18.46 -11.11
C ARG A 175 -15.31 17.97 -10.29
N LEU A 176 -15.61 16.67 -10.34
CA LEU A 176 -16.79 16.08 -9.71
C LEU A 176 -16.74 16.17 -8.18
N THR A 177 -17.79 16.74 -7.62
CA THR A 177 -18.14 16.61 -6.20
C THR A 177 -18.71 15.23 -5.91
N ARG A 178 -18.96 14.94 -4.63
CA ARG A 178 -19.51 13.64 -4.20
C ARG A 178 -20.88 13.36 -4.84
N ASP A 179 -21.77 14.35 -4.85
CA ASP A 179 -23.15 14.21 -5.31
C ASP A 179 -23.19 14.05 -6.85
N GLU A 180 -22.40 14.84 -7.57
CA GLU A 180 -22.30 14.79 -9.03
C GLU A 180 -21.67 13.48 -9.52
N ALA A 181 -20.74 12.92 -8.77
CA ALA A 181 -19.99 11.71 -9.14
C ALA A 181 -20.93 10.50 -9.36
N ILE A 182 -22.03 10.42 -8.64
CA ILE A 182 -22.99 9.28 -8.74
C ILE A 182 -23.56 9.17 -10.15
N GLY A 183 -23.81 10.30 -10.83
CA GLY A 183 -24.35 10.35 -12.20
C GLY A 183 -23.30 10.23 -13.31
N SER A 184 -22.00 10.35 -12.99
CA SER A 184 -20.94 10.35 -14.01
C SER A 184 -20.59 8.95 -14.52
N PRO A 185 -20.66 8.68 -15.84
CA PRO A 185 -20.22 7.41 -16.42
C PRO A 185 -18.73 7.12 -16.17
N VAL A 186 -17.89 8.15 -16.23
CA VAL A 186 -16.44 8.05 -15.97
C VAL A 186 -16.20 7.60 -14.52
N PHE A 187 -16.87 8.24 -13.56
CA PHE A 187 -16.74 7.82 -12.15
C PHE A 187 -17.30 6.42 -11.90
N GLN A 188 -18.42 6.04 -12.52
CA GLN A 188 -18.96 4.68 -12.39
C GLN A 188 -18.00 3.64 -12.97
N THR A 189 -17.30 3.96 -14.07
CA THR A 189 -16.24 3.11 -14.60
C THR A 189 -15.09 2.97 -13.62
N ALA A 190 -14.55 4.08 -13.08
CA ALA A 190 -13.49 4.06 -12.08
C ALA A 190 -13.90 3.26 -10.84
N ARG A 191 -15.14 3.42 -10.37
CA ARG A 191 -15.72 2.70 -9.23
C ARG A 191 -15.83 1.20 -9.49
N ARG A 192 -16.21 0.78 -10.68
CA ARG A 192 -16.28 -0.63 -11.07
C ARG A 192 -14.87 -1.24 -11.07
N LEU A 193 -13.88 -0.57 -11.69
CA LEU A 193 -12.49 -1.00 -11.71
C LEU A 193 -11.92 -1.11 -10.30
N GLY A 194 -12.22 -0.14 -9.42
CA GLY A 194 -11.85 -0.20 -8.01
C GLY A 194 -12.45 -1.40 -7.26
N ARG A 195 -13.67 -1.81 -7.59
CA ARG A 195 -14.26 -3.05 -7.03
C ARG A 195 -13.56 -4.30 -7.54
N GLU A 196 -13.21 -4.36 -8.82
CA GLU A 196 -12.47 -5.48 -9.40
C GLU A 196 -11.09 -5.63 -8.72
N VAL A 197 -10.35 -4.53 -8.54
CA VAL A 197 -9.09 -4.53 -7.78
C VAL A 197 -9.31 -5.03 -6.34
N GLN A 198 -10.29 -4.49 -5.65
CA GLN A 198 -10.58 -4.88 -4.28
C GLN A 198 -10.94 -6.38 -4.15
N GLN A 199 -11.77 -6.90 -5.07
CA GLN A 199 -12.12 -8.33 -5.09
C GLN A 199 -10.89 -9.22 -5.25
N GLY A 200 -9.96 -8.86 -6.15
CA GLY A 200 -8.73 -9.62 -6.32
C GLY A 200 -7.82 -9.58 -5.09
N LEU A 201 -7.68 -8.41 -4.45
CA LEU A 201 -6.93 -8.31 -3.20
C LEU A 201 -7.59 -9.11 -2.07
N LEU A 202 -8.92 -9.12 -1.97
CA LEU A 202 -9.64 -9.95 -0.99
C LEU A 202 -9.43 -11.43 -1.26
N ALA A 203 -9.50 -11.86 -2.54
CA ALA A 203 -9.22 -13.24 -2.91
C ALA A 203 -7.79 -13.67 -2.51
N LEU A 204 -6.78 -12.82 -2.74
CA LEU A 204 -5.41 -13.10 -2.31
C LEU A 204 -5.29 -13.17 -0.78
N LEU A 205 -5.73 -12.14 -0.09
CA LEU A 205 -5.43 -11.93 1.33
C LEU A 205 -6.30 -12.80 2.27
N PHE A 206 -7.56 -13.09 1.88
CA PHE A 206 -8.54 -13.72 2.78
C PHE A 206 -9.06 -15.08 2.31
N GLU A 207 -8.87 -15.45 1.02
CA GLU A 207 -9.31 -16.74 0.51
C GLU A 207 -8.16 -17.75 0.40
N ARG A 208 -6.89 -17.28 0.39
CA ARG A 208 -5.70 -18.14 0.38
C ARG A 208 -5.26 -18.45 1.81
N GLU A 209 -5.31 -19.75 2.20
CA GLU A 209 -5.11 -20.17 3.59
C GLU A 209 -3.82 -19.66 4.25
N PRO A 210 -2.63 -19.71 3.63
CA PRO A 210 -1.44 -19.20 4.30
C PRO A 210 -1.57 -17.73 4.69
N LEU A 211 -2.03 -16.86 3.79
CA LEU A 211 -2.19 -15.42 4.07
C LEU A 211 -3.35 -15.14 5.02
N ARG A 212 -4.49 -15.80 4.84
CA ARG A 212 -5.63 -15.67 5.76
C ARG A 212 -5.24 -16.00 7.19
N ARG A 213 -4.44 -17.07 7.39
CA ARG A 213 -3.92 -17.45 8.72
C ARG A 213 -3.02 -16.34 9.29
N LEU A 214 -2.08 -15.81 8.49
CA LEU A 214 -1.19 -14.73 8.93
C LEU A 214 -1.96 -13.46 9.31
N ILE A 215 -2.96 -13.10 8.50
CA ILE A 215 -3.80 -11.93 8.79
C ILE A 215 -4.59 -12.14 10.08
N ARG A 216 -5.16 -13.32 10.32
CA ARG A 216 -5.84 -13.63 11.59
C ARG A 216 -4.91 -13.58 12.79
N GLN A 217 -3.69 -14.06 12.62
CA GLN A 217 -2.71 -14.13 13.72
C GLN A 217 -2.10 -12.76 14.05
N TYR A 218 -1.87 -11.92 13.04
CA TYR A 218 -1.09 -10.68 13.18
C TYR A 218 -1.87 -9.42 12.85
N GLY A 219 -2.95 -9.53 12.09
CA GLY A 219 -3.76 -8.42 11.59
C GLY A 219 -4.96 -8.08 12.46
N VAL A 220 -4.92 -8.36 13.75
CA VAL A 220 -5.91 -7.87 14.72
C VAL A 220 -5.62 -6.41 14.97
N PHE A 221 -6.36 -5.54 14.30
CA PHE A 221 -6.22 -4.10 14.31
C PHE A 221 -7.43 -3.41 14.96
#